data_5fce883f083f8182228ee151cf3ad58e
#
_entry.id   5fce883f083f8182228ee151cf3ad58e
#
_cell.length_a   1.000
_cell.length_b   1.000
_cell.length_c   1.000
_cell.angle_alpha   90.00
_cell.angle_beta   90.00
_cell.angle_gamma   90.00
#
_symmetry.space_group_name_H-M   'P 1'
#
loop_
_entity.id
_entity.type
_entity.pdbx_description
1 polymer ?
#
loop_
_entity_poly.entity_id
_entity_poly.type
_entity_poly.pdbx_seq_one_letter_code
_entity_poly.pdbx_strand_id
1 'polypeptide(L)'
;MVQTVADVMTPAPTTIGMSETFQAAARAMALQDVSALVVRAGSTVIGIVTDRDLVIRGLAEGLGLEAMVGEVASEDLVTIGPDVPAEVAAGVMKAADVERIPVVDGEVAVGIVAIGDLDGVANHAPARIRSQDLP
;
A
#
# COMPACT_ATOMS: atom_id res chain seq x y z
N MET A 1 6.56 1.53 26.13
CA MET A 1 5.52 2.14 25.33
C MET A 1 5.45 1.48 23.96
N VAL A 2 4.25 1.22 23.51
CA VAL A 2 4.07 0.48 22.26
C VAL A 2 3.89 1.47 21.11
N GLN A 3 4.63 1.28 20.05
CA GLN A 3 4.40 2.05 18.84
C GLN A 3 3.13 1.56 18.14
N THR A 4 2.37 2.49 17.62
CA THR A 4 1.19 2.17 16.84
C THR A 4 1.51 2.30 15.36
N VAL A 5 0.60 1.81 14.52
CA VAL A 5 0.71 1.96 13.08
C VAL A 5 0.84 3.43 12.72
N ALA A 6 0.08 4.31 13.37
CA ALA A 6 0.15 5.75 13.11
C ALA A 6 1.55 6.31 13.35
N ASP A 7 2.31 5.73 14.26
CA ASP A 7 3.67 6.22 14.57
C ASP A 7 4.67 5.89 13.48
N VAL A 8 4.43 4.86 12.70
CA VAL A 8 5.41 4.37 11.73
C VAL A 8 4.94 4.49 10.28
N MET A 9 3.67 4.76 10.03
CA MET A 9 3.14 4.86 8.66
C MET A 9 3.65 6.12 7.98
N THR A 10 3.53 6.14 6.65
CA THR A 10 3.63 7.37 5.89
C THR A 10 2.24 7.99 5.88
N PRO A 11 2.07 9.18 6.45
CA PRO A 11 0.73 9.79 6.55
C PRO A 11 0.32 10.42 5.23
N ALA A 12 -0.96 10.78 5.14
CA ALA A 12 -1.51 11.48 4.00
C ALA A 12 -1.15 10.81 2.67
N PRO A 13 -1.59 9.57 2.48
CA PRO A 13 -1.19 8.81 1.31
C PRO A 13 -1.78 9.44 0.04
N THR A 14 -1.06 9.33 -1.07
CA THR A 14 -1.62 9.72 -2.34
C THR A 14 -2.68 8.72 -2.73
N THR A 15 -3.87 9.18 -3.04
CA THR A 15 -4.96 8.31 -3.44
C THR A 15 -5.33 8.57 -4.89
N ILE A 16 -6.01 7.59 -5.50
CA ILE A 16 -6.48 7.72 -6.87
C ILE A 16 -7.82 7.00 -6.97
N GLY A 17 -8.73 7.54 -7.77
CA GLY A 17 -10.01 6.87 -8.00
C GLY A 17 -9.85 5.66 -8.90
N MET A 18 -10.67 4.65 -8.67
CA MET A 18 -10.57 3.40 -9.43
C MET A 18 -10.82 3.59 -10.92
N SER A 19 -11.53 4.64 -11.30
CA SER A 19 -11.84 4.91 -12.70
C SER A 19 -10.82 5.80 -13.39
N GLU A 20 -9.79 6.24 -12.67
CA GLU A 20 -8.71 6.99 -13.26
C GLU A 20 -7.85 6.09 -14.12
N THR A 21 -7.13 6.69 -15.06
CA THR A 21 -6.35 5.92 -16.03
C THR A 21 -4.99 5.52 -15.50
N PHE A 22 -4.38 4.56 -16.18
CA PHE A 22 -2.99 4.19 -15.91
C PHE A 22 -2.08 5.40 -16.04
N GLN A 23 -2.32 6.24 -17.04
CA GLN A 23 -1.48 7.43 -17.22
C GLN A 23 -1.61 8.38 -16.04
N ALA A 24 -2.83 8.56 -15.53
CA ALA A 24 -3.04 9.41 -14.36
C ALA A 24 -2.31 8.83 -13.14
N ALA A 25 -2.35 7.51 -12.98
CA ALA A 25 -1.66 6.87 -11.87
C ALA A 25 -0.14 7.05 -12.00
N ALA A 26 0.39 6.84 -13.20
CA ALA A 26 1.83 7.00 -13.43
C ALA A 26 2.27 8.42 -13.15
N ARG A 27 1.47 9.41 -13.56
CA ARG A 27 1.78 10.82 -13.29
C ARG A 27 1.76 11.13 -11.81
N ALA A 28 0.77 10.58 -11.09
CA ALA A 28 0.67 10.80 -9.65
C ALA A 28 1.90 10.24 -8.95
N MET A 29 2.32 9.05 -9.35
CA MET A 29 3.51 8.42 -8.77
C MET A 29 4.74 9.27 -9.04
N ALA A 30 4.87 9.78 -10.26
CA ALA A 30 6.02 10.60 -10.62
C ALA A 30 6.03 11.92 -9.86
N LEU A 31 4.88 12.58 -9.76
CA LEU A 31 4.79 13.87 -9.11
C LEU A 31 5.02 13.79 -7.60
N GLN A 32 4.53 12.72 -6.99
CA GLN A 32 4.64 12.55 -5.54
C GLN A 32 5.86 11.73 -5.15
N ASP A 33 6.59 11.21 -6.13
CA ASP A 33 7.76 10.37 -5.90
C ASP A 33 7.41 9.16 -5.02
N VAL A 34 6.35 8.49 -5.39
CA VAL A 34 5.88 7.29 -4.70
C VAL A 34 5.69 6.17 -5.70
N SER A 35 5.76 4.93 -5.25
CA SER A 35 5.58 3.76 -6.10
C SER A 35 4.27 3.04 -5.84
N ALA A 36 3.44 3.56 -4.96
CA ALA A 36 2.17 2.96 -4.63
C ALA A 36 1.13 4.04 -4.35
N LEU A 37 -0.10 3.79 -4.77
CA LEU A 37 -1.22 4.69 -4.54
C LEU A 37 -2.34 3.89 -3.89
N VAL A 38 -3.06 4.53 -2.98
CA VAL A 38 -4.27 3.94 -2.41
C VAL A 38 -5.40 4.18 -3.41
N VAL A 39 -6.11 3.12 -3.78
CA VAL A 39 -7.19 3.20 -4.76
C VAL A 39 -8.52 3.28 -4.01
N ARG A 40 -9.36 4.20 -4.44
CA ARG A 40 -10.66 4.43 -3.80
C ARG A 40 -11.80 4.39 -4.81
N ALA A 41 -12.97 4.01 -4.31
CA ALA A 41 -14.23 4.17 -5.01
C ALA A 41 -15.00 5.20 -4.18
N GLY A 42 -15.19 6.39 -4.74
CA GLY A 42 -15.66 7.50 -3.93
C GLY A 42 -14.64 7.81 -2.84
N SER A 43 -15.05 7.74 -1.59
CA SER A 43 -14.13 7.92 -0.46
C SER A 43 -13.70 6.61 0.17
N THR A 44 -14.24 5.49 -0.30
CA THR A 44 -13.96 4.18 0.30
C THR A 44 -12.70 3.58 -0.31
N VAL A 45 -11.77 3.17 0.54
CA VAL A 45 -10.55 2.52 0.10
C VAL A 45 -10.90 1.12 -0.40
N ILE A 46 -10.48 0.79 -1.61
CA ILE A 46 -10.75 -0.51 -2.21
C ILE A 46 -9.49 -1.29 -2.58
N GLY A 47 -8.33 -0.68 -2.55
CA GLY A 47 -7.13 -1.42 -2.89
C GLY A 47 -5.91 -0.54 -2.92
N ILE A 48 -4.83 -1.12 -3.42
CA ILE A 48 -3.56 -0.44 -3.68
C ILE A 48 -3.14 -0.79 -5.09
N VAL A 49 -2.57 0.17 -5.80
CA VAL A 49 -1.92 -0.06 -7.08
C VAL A 49 -0.48 0.39 -6.98
N THR A 50 0.42 -0.42 -7.51
CA THR A 50 1.85 -0.10 -7.52
C THR A 50 2.33 0.08 -8.94
N ASP A 51 3.53 0.66 -9.09
CA ASP A 51 4.16 0.76 -10.40
C ASP A 51 4.34 -0.63 -11.01
N ARG A 52 4.66 -1.62 -10.20
CA ARG A 52 4.78 -2.99 -10.68
C ARG A 52 3.44 -3.51 -11.21
N ASP A 53 2.34 -3.20 -10.55
CA ASP A 53 1.01 -3.60 -11.01
C ASP A 53 0.73 -3.01 -12.40
N LEU A 54 1.07 -1.74 -12.61
CA LEU A 54 0.84 -1.11 -13.90
C LEU A 54 1.65 -1.80 -15.00
N VAL A 55 2.86 -2.20 -14.70
CA VAL A 55 3.72 -2.83 -15.70
C VAL A 55 3.36 -4.29 -15.91
N ILE A 56 3.33 -5.08 -14.85
CA ILE A 56 3.21 -6.53 -14.96
C ILE A 56 1.78 -6.97 -15.17
N ARG A 57 0.83 -6.38 -14.46
CA ARG A 57 -0.57 -6.78 -14.57
C ARG A 57 -1.31 -5.95 -15.61
N GLY A 58 -0.73 -4.83 -16.01
CA GLY A 58 -1.31 -3.94 -16.98
C GLY A 58 -0.64 -4.04 -18.34
N LEU A 59 0.49 -3.38 -18.51
CA LEU A 59 1.14 -3.28 -19.83
C LEU A 59 1.51 -4.64 -20.38
N ALA A 60 2.04 -5.53 -19.55
CA ALA A 60 2.44 -6.86 -20.00
C ALA A 60 1.23 -7.67 -20.51
N GLU A 61 0.04 -7.35 -20.02
CA GLU A 61 -1.19 -8.03 -20.43
C GLU A 61 -1.91 -7.30 -21.56
N GLY A 62 -1.29 -6.29 -22.13
CA GLY A 62 -1.83 -5.59 -23.29
C GLY A 62 -2.69 -4.38 -22.98
N LEU A 63 -2.81 -3.98 -21.72
CA LEU A 63 -3.59 -2.80 -21.36
C LEU A 63 -2.77 -1.54 -21.65
N GLY A 64 -3.44 -0.50 -22.08
CA GLY A 64 -2.76 0.74 -22.47
C GLY A 64 -2.99 1.86 -21.48
N LEU A 65 -2.55 3.05 -21.87
CA LEU A 65 -2.56 4.22 -20.99
C LEU A 65 -3.95 4.61 -20.52
N GLU A 66 -4.99 4.26 -21.27
CA GLU A 66 -6.35 4.64 -20.96
C GLU A 66 -7.10 3.58 -20.15
N ALA A 67 -6.46 2.48 -19.85
CA ALA A 67 -7.09 1.46 -19.01
C ALA A 67 -7.26 2.04 -17.60
N MET A 68 -8.25 1.54 -16.88
CA MET A 68 -8.55 2.05 -15.55
C MET A 68 -7.72 1.34 -14.50
N VAL A 69 -7.32 2.11 -13.50
CA VAL A 69 -6.50 1.61 -12.39
C VAL A 69 -7.18 0.44 -11.69
N GLY A 70 -8.50 0.48 -11.57
CA GLY A 70 -9.25 -0.58 -10.91
C GLY A 70 -9.08 -1.94 -11.55
N GLU A 71 -8.62 -1.99 -12.82
CA GLU A 71 -8.45 -3.27 -13.51
C GLU A 71 -7.22 -4.03 -12.98
N VAL A 72 -6.27 -3.34 -12.39
CA VAL A 72 -5.04 -3.98 -11.92
C VAL A 72 -4.76 -3.75 -10.44
N ALA A 73 -5.60 -2.98 -9.76
CA ALA A 73 -5.44 -2.79 -8.33
C ALA A 73 -5.63 -4.11 -7.62
N SER A 74 -4.92 -4.28 -6.51
CA SER A 74 -5.04 -5.49 -5.73
C SER A 74 -6.45 -5.57 -5.14
N GLU A 75 -7.11 -6.71 -5.32
CA GLU A 75 -8.47 -6.90 -4.82
C GLU A 75 -8.50 -7.51 -3.43
N ASP A 76 -7.43 -8.17 -3.05
CA ASP A 76 -7.35 -8.79 -1.73
C ASP A 76 -6.96 -7.72 -0.74
N LEU A 77 -7.89 -6.82 -0.49
CA LEU A 77 -7.62 -5.66 0.32
C LEU A 77 -7.48 -6.04 1.78
N VAL A 78 -6.30 -5.77 2.32
CA VAL A 78 -6.03 -5.86 3.75
C VAL A 78 -5.79 -4.44 4.20
N THR A 79 -6.50 -3.99 5.22
CA THR A 79 -6.29 -2.66 5.80
C THR A 79 -6.04 -2.81 7.29
N ILE A 80 -5.56 -1.74 7.90
CA ILE A 80 -5.30 -1.75 9.33
C ILE A 80 -5.62 -0.37 9.89
N GLY A 81 -6.05 -0.32 11.14
CA GLY A 81 -6.36 0.95 11.79
C GLY A 81 -5.10 1.63 12.30
N PRO A 82 -5.17 2.96 12.49
CA PRO A 82 -4.00 3.72 12.95
C PRO A 82 -3.60 3.42 14.40
N ASP A 83 -4.53 2.97 15.21
CA ASP A 83 -4.27 2.72 16.64
C ASP A 83 -3.77 1.31 16.93
N VAL A 84 -3.68 0.47 15.92
CA VAL A 84 -3.23 -0.91 16.08
C VAL A 84 -1.73 -0.89 16.39
N PRO A 85 -1.27 -1.75 17.30
CA PRO A 85 0.17 -1.84 17.55
C PRO A 85 0.94 -2.19 16.29
N ALA A 86 2.08 -1.55 16.09
CA ALA A 86 2.88 -1.75 14.88
C ALA A 86 3.30 -3.21 14.70
N GLU A 87 3.59 -3.92 15.78
CA GLU A 87 3.98 -5.31 15.66
C GLU A 87 2.84 -6.20 15.19
N VAL A 88 1.59 -5.80 15.45
CA VAL A 88 0.43 -6.52 14.93
C VAL A 88 0.38 -6.35 13.42
N ALA A 89 0.70 -5.14 12.94
CA ALA A 89 0.73 -4.88 11.50
C ALA A 89 1.76 -5.77 10.81
N ALA A 90 2.91 -5.96 11.42
CA ALA A 90 3.94 -6.85 10.86
C ALA A 90 3.41 -8.27 10.69
N GLY A 91 2.68 -8.75 11.69
CA GLY A 91 2.08 -10.08 11.61
C GLY A 91 1.01 -10.18 10.54
N VAL A 92 0.18 -9.15 10.42
CA VAL A 92 -0.88 -9.11 9.41
C VAL A 92 -0.27 -9.13 8.00
N MET A 93 0.76 -8.33 7.78
CA MET A 93 1.41 -8.26 6.47
C MET A 93 2.07 -9.58 6.11
N LYS A 94 2.70 -10.22 7.09
CA LYS A 94 3.33 -11.50 6.86
C LYS A 94 2.29 -12.56 6.55
N ALA A 95 1.21 -12.60 7.30
CA ALA A 95 0.15 -13.59 7.08
C ALA A 95 -0.52 -13.41 5.73
N ALA A 96 -0.68 -12.17 5.29
CA ALA A 96 -1.30 -11.87 4.01
C ALA A 96 -0.32 -11.89 2.84
N ASP A 97 0.97 -12.00 3.12
CA ASP A 97 2.03 -11.99 2.11
C ASP A 97 1.97 -10.70 1.28
N VAL A 98 1.86 -9.57 1.95
CA VAL A 98 1.85 -8.26 1.30
C VAL A 98 2.93 -7.39 1.91
N GLU A 99 3.41 -6.43 1.12
CA GLU A 99 4.49 -5.55 1.53
C GLU A 99 4.01 -4.16 1.92
N ARG A 100 2.78 -3.84 1.61
CA ARG A 100 2.17 -2.55 1.93
C ARG A 100 0.71 -2.75 2.22
N ILE A 101 0.19 -2.01 3.19
CA ILE A 101 -1.24 -2.00 3.46
C ILE A 101 -1.69 -0.57 3.74
N PRO A 102 -2.90 -0.20 3.30
CA PRO A 102 -3.47 1.10 3.65
C PRO A 102 -3.82 1.14 5.12
N VAL A 103 -3.59 2.30 5.72
CA VAL A 103 -4.05 2.57 7.08
C VAL A 103 -5.34 3.36 6.95
N VAL A 104 -6.40 2.84 7.51
CA VAL A 104 -7.74 3.37 7.31
C VAL A 104 -8.38 3.68 8.66
N ASP A 105 -8.93 4.88 8.76
CA ASP A 105 -9.69 5.29 9.93
C ASP A 105 -11.13 5.42 9.47
N GLY A 106 -11.95 4.45 9.86
CA GLY A 106 -13.28 4.33 9.28
C GLY A 106 -13.18 3.88 7.84
N GLU A 107 -13.51 4.76 6.90
CA GLU A 107 -13.40 4.47 5.47
C GLU A 107 -12.32 5.31 4.80
N VAL A 108 -11.67 6.18 5.53
CA VAL A 108 -10.76 7.16 4.98
C VAL A 108 -9.33 6.69 5.15
N ALA A 109 -8.56 6.73 4.06
CA ALA A 109 -7.15 6.40 4.13
C ALA A 109 -6.41 7.52 4.83
N VAL A 110 -5.71 7.18 5.90
CA VAL A 110 -4.93 8.17 6.65
C VAL A 110 -3.43 7.94 6.51
N GLY A 111 -3.05 6.82 5.94
CA GLY A 111 -1.64 6.51 5.74
C GLY A 111 -1.46 5.23 4.96
N ILE A 112 -0.21 4.89 4.76
CA ILE A 112 0.16 3.60 4.20
C ILE A 112 1.36 3.10 5.00
N VAL A 113 1.37 1.82 5.33
CA VAL A 113 2.50 1.24 6.03
C VAL A 113 3.13 0.18 5.13
N ALA A 114 4.44 0.25 4.99
CA ALA A 114 5.22 -0.71 4.21
C ALA A 114 6.00 -1.59 5.16
N ILE A 115 6.40 -2.75 4.68
CA ILE A 115 7.16 -3.68 5.51
C ILE A 115 8.43 -3.03 6.06
N GLY A 116 9.06 -2.16 5.27
CA GLY A 116 10.26 -1.46 5.72
C GLY A 116 10.02 -0.49 6.86
N ASP A 117 8.79 0.03 6.98
CA ASP A 117 8.45 0.94 8.08
C ASP A 117 8.46 0.23 9.42
N LEU A 118 8.38 -1.09 9.40
CA LEU A 118 8.28 -1.90 10.61
C LEU A 118 9.63 -2.45 11.06
N ASP A 119 10.68 -2.13 10.33
CA ASP A 119 12.03 -2.51 10.73
C ASP A 119 12.35 -1.84 12.05
N GLY A 120 12.88 -2.61 12.97
CA GLY A 120 13.20 -2.10 14.29
C GLY A 120 12.03 -2.06 15.24
N VAL A 121 10.82 -2.06 14.72
CA VAL A 121 9.63 -2.11 15.56
C VAL A 121 9.41 -3.53 16.04
N ALA A 122 9.48 -4.46 15.13
CA ALA A 122 9.34 -5.87 15.46
C ALA A 122 10.70 -6.44 15.73
N ASN A 123 11.44 -5.76 16.56
CA ASN A 123 12.83 -6.10 16.80
C ASN A 123 13.00 -7.45 17.46
N HIS A 124 11.99 -7.93 18.08
CA HIS A 124 12.01 -9.27 18.62
C HIS A 124 11.55 -10.26 17.60
N ALA A 125 11.04 -9.80 16.51
CA ALA A 125 10.75 -10.69 15.43
C ALA A 125 12.07 -10.93 14.75
N PRO A 126 12.27 -12.04 14.35
CA PRO A 126 13.45 -12.30 13.61
C PRO A 126 13.45 -11.63 12.31
N ALA A 127 13.49 -10.99 12.13
CA ALA A 127 13.44 -10.54 11.09
C ALA A 127 13.54 -10.24 10.16
N ARG A 128 13.76 -10.11 10.19
CA ARG A 128 13.80 -9.64 9.42
C ARG A 128 14.20 -9.89 8.42
N ILE A 129 13.86 -10.33 8.04
CA ILE A 129 14.17 -10.57 7.25
C ILE A 129 14.37 -10.03 6.42
N ARG A 130 14.44 -9.72 6.22
CA ARG A 130 14.53 -9.17 5.61
C ARG A 130 14.70 -8.78 4.70
N SER A 131 14.50 -8.55 4.62
CA SER A 131 14.64 -8.14 3.88
C SER A 131 15.42 -7.69 3.30
N GLN A 132 15.70 -7.47 3.67
CA GLN A 132 16.48 -7.08 3.37
C GLN A 132 17.09 -7.57 2.96
N ASP A 133 16.92 -8.15 3.34
CA ASP A 133 17.26 -8.77 3.11
C ASP A 133 16.81 -9.21 2.19
N LEU A 134 16.09 -9.30 1.90
CA LEU A 134 15.71 -9.54 1.07
C LEU A 134 15.80 -9.09 0.03
N PRO A 135 15.99 -9.20 -0.43
CA PRO A 135 16.25 -8.63 -1.40
C PRO A 135 15.97 -8.17 -1.98
#